data_79a7683c242fc91c2c4a7fa903c24bf5
#
_entry.id   79a7683c242fc91c2c4a7fa903c24bf5
#
_cell.length_a   1.000
_cell.length_b   1.000
_cell.length_c   1.000
_cell.angle_alpha   90.00
_cell.angle_beta   90.00
_cell.angle_gamma   90.00
#
_symmetry.space_group_name_H-M   'P 1'
#
loop_
_entity.id
_entity.type
_entity.pdbx_description
1 polymer ?
#
loop_
_entity_poly.entity_id
_entity_poly.type
_entity_poly.pdbx_seq_one_letter_code
_entity_poly.pdbx_strand_id
1 'polypeptide(L)'
;MNPKLLIVDDERGIVDMIQSYFQTQYDILTAYSGQEALKKVACKPDLILLDINMPGMDGLTVCQQIREHIACPILFLTARIESSDKIIGFQAGADDYIVKPFDLDELGARIAAHLRREQRRQNNSAVRFFGELILDYSARTVTINNQTIPLSKREFEIVELLSLNAGQVFDRERIYELVWGLDGDGNSDTIMEHIRKIRAKFAAHTLHNYIETVWGCGYRWNA
;
A
#
# COMPACT_ATOMS: atom_id res chain seq x y z
N MET A 1 -8.20 -2.52 -19.99
CA MET A 1 -6.74 -2.48 -20.24
C MET A 1 -6.12 -3.55 -19.36
N ASN A 2 -5.19 -4.32 -19.90
CA ASN A 2 -4.45 -5.27 -19.10
C ASN A 2 -3.48 -4.53 -18.16
N PRO A 3 -3.19 -5.07 -16.96
CA PRO A 3 -2.16 -4.50 -16.08
C PRO A 3 -0.79 -4.52 -16.77
N LYS A 4 0.01 -3.48 -16.55
CA LYS A 4 1.37 -3.35 -17.11
C LYS A 4 2.38 -4.07 -16.21
N LEU A 5 3.10 -5.02 -16.74
CA LEU A 5 4.15 -5.76 -16.07
C LEU A 5 5.52 -5.34 -16.62
N LEU A 6 6.37 -4.75 -15.79
CA LEU A 6 7.76 -4.45 -16.15
C LEU A 6 8.66 -5.61 -15.72
N ILE A 7 9.37 -6.20 -16.68
CA ILE A 7 10.33 -7.28 -16.47
C ILE A 7 11.72 -6.69 -16.64
N VAL A 8 12.57 -6.84 -15.63
CA VAL A 8 13.94 -6.32 -15.60
C VAL A 8 14.91 -7.44 -15.28
N ASP A 9 15.70 -7.86 -16.25
CA ASP A 9 16.70 -8.92 -16.10
C ASP A 9 17.73 -8.75 -17.22
N ASP A 10 19.04 -8.90 -16.96
CA ASP A 10 20.06 -8.81 -17.98
C ASP A 10 20.14 -10.08 -18.86
N GLU A 11 19.60 -11.20 -18.37
CA GLU A 11 19.46 -12.44 -19.12
C GLU A 11 18.25 -12.40 -20.05
N ARG A 12 18.48 -12.11 -21.34
CA ARG A 12 17.41 -12.02 -22.34
C ARG A 12 16.51 -13.26 -22.40
N GLY A 13 17.10 -14.45 -22.22
CA GLY A 13 16.34 -15.70 -22.21
C GLY A 13 15.28 -15.78 -21.12
N ILE A 14 15.54 -15.21 -19.94
CA ILE A 14 14.59 -15.13 -18.84
C ILE A 14 13.47 -14.14 -19.18
N VAL A 15 13.84 -12.95 -19.69
CA VAL A 15 12.87 -11.94 -20.13
C VAL A 15 11.94 -12.49 -21.22
N ASP A 16 12.50 -13.12 -22.26
CA ASP A 16 11.74 -13.68 -23.39
C ASP A 16 10.80 -14.81 -22.91
N MET A 17 11.26 -15.65 -22.00
CA MET A 17 10.46 -16.74 -21.41
C MET A 17 9.26 -16.17 -20.64
N ILE A 18 9.49 -15.21 -19.73
CA ILE A 18 8.44 -14.58 -18.92
C ILE A 18 7.48 -13.81 -19.86
N GLN A 19 8.00 -13.04 -20.80
CA GLN A 19 7.19 -12.28 -21.76
C GLN A 19 6.30 -13.21 -22.58
N SER A 20 6.85 -14.29 -23.16
CA SER A 20 6.10 -15.22 -23.99
C SER A 20 4.95 -15.88 -23.24
N TYR A 21 5.15 -16.16 -21.95
CA TYR A 21 4.14 -16.79 -21.11
C TYR A 21 3.02 -15.83 -20.72
N PHE A 22 3.35 -14.59 -20.37
CA PHE A 22 2.40 -13.65 -19.80
C PHE A 22 1.82 -12.61 -20.77
N GLN A 23 2.27 -12.53 -22.02
CA GLN A 23 1.86 -11.51 -23.00
C GLN A 23 0.36 -11.47 -23.31
N THR A 24 -0.38 -12.56 -23.06
CA THR A 24 -1.84 -12.61 -23.26
C THR A 24 -2.60 -12.03 -22.07
N GLN A 25 -1.98 -11.95 -20.89
CA GLN A 25 -2.61 -11.54 -19.64
C GLN A 25 -2.22 -10.12 -19.23
N TYR A 26 -1.01 -9.68 -19.58
CA TYR A 26 -0.42 -8.40 -19.18
C TYR A 26 0.14 -7.62 -20.37
N ASP A 27 0.15 -6.29 -20.25
CA ASP A 27 0.90 -5.41 -21.15
C ASP A 27 2.36 -5.40 -20.69
N ILE A 28 3.25 -6.09 -21.43
CA ILE A 28 4.62 -6.33 -21.01
C ILE A 28 5.53 -5.17 -21.42
N LEU A 29 6.31 -4.69 -20.44
CA LEU A 29 7.45 -3.79 -20.62
C LEU A 29 8.72 -4.55 -20.25
N THR A 30 9.78 -4.40 -21.02
CA THR A 30 11.06 -5.10 -20.77
C THR A 30 12.20 -4.10 -20.60
N ALA A 31 13.15 -4.43 -19.72
CA ALA A 31 14.41 -3.72 -19.55
C ALA A 31 15.53 -4.74 -19.28
N TYR A 32 16.72 -4.49 -19.83
CA TYR A 32 17.86 -5.40 -19.73
C TYR A 32 19.00 -4.84 -18.89
N SER A 33 18.74 -3.77 -18.16
CA SER A 33 19.68 -3.15 -17.22
C SER A 33 18.95 -2.26 -16.23
N GLY A 34 19.60 -1.92 -15.09
CA GLY A 34 19.05 -0.98 -14.11
C GLY A 34 18.77 0.40 -14.71
N GLN A 35 19.61 0.88 -15.62
CA GLN A 35 19.39 2.18 -16.28
C GLN A 35 18.17 2.17 -17.20
N GLU A 36 17.92 1.07 -17.91
CA GLU A 36 16.70 0.91 -18.71
C GLU A 36 15.47 0.82 -17.82
N ALA A 37 15.56 0.09 -16.71
CA ALA A 37 14.49 -0.01 -15.73
C ALA A 37 14.03 1.36 -15.24
N LEU A 38 14.96 2.23 -14.83
CA LEU A 38 14.64 3.60 -14.39
C LEU A 38 13.87 4.40 -15.46
N LYS A 39 14.21 4.26 -16.74
CA LYS A 39 13.48 4.91 -17.84
C LYS A 39 12.07 4.33 -18.03
N LYS A 40 11.94 2.99 -17.89
CA LYS A 40 10.66 2.30 -18.10
C LYS A 40 9.66 2.50 -16.95
N VAL A 41 10.13 2.81 -15.74
CA VAL A 41 9.25 3.20 -14.60
C VAL A 41 8.35 4.39 -14.96
N ALA A 42 8.82 5.31 -15.81
CA ALA A 42 8.00 6.43 -16.29
C ALA A 42 6.73 5.99 -17.07
N CYS A 43 6.69 4.74 -17.58
CA CYS A 43 5.51 4.16 -18.22
C CYS A 43 4.43 3.72 -17.22
N LYS A 44 4.66 3.92 -15.91
CA LYS A 44 3.78 3.58 -14.80
C LYS A 44 3.36 2.10 -14.81
N PRO A 45 4.27 1.16 -14.58
CA PRO A 45 3.93 -0.25 -14.45
C PRO A 45 3.05 -0.49 -13.21
N ASP A 46 2.18 -1.49 -13.29
CA ASP A 46 1.34 -1.93 -12.18
C ASP A 46 2.06 -2.94 -11.28
N LEU A 47 3.12 -3.59 -11.78
CA LEU A 47 4.02 -4.48 -11.05
C LEU A 47 5.37 -4.55 -11.74
N ILE A 48 6.45 -4.69 -10.96
CA ILE A 48 7.83 -4.83 -11.44
C ILE A 48 8.40 -6.19 -11.00
N LEU A 49 8.88 -6.98 -11.95
CA LEU A 49 9.79 -8.09 -11.70
C LEU A 49 11.21 -7.57 -11.90
N LEU A 50 12.08 -7.71 -10.91
CA LEU A 50 13.40 -7.06 -10.92
C LEU A 50 14.48 -8.06 -10.50
N ASP A 51 15.36 -8.39 -11.41
CA ASP A 51 16.55 -9.17 -11.05
C ASP A 51 17.48 -8.37 -10.15
N ILE A 52 18.04 -9.04 -9.13
CA ILE A 52 18.98 -8.41 -8.21
C ILE A 52 20.37 -8.30 -8.85
N ASN A 53 20.83 -9.36 -9.52
CA ASN A 53 22.22 -9.52 -9.92
C ASN A 53 22.50 -9.01 -11.35
N MET A 54 22.22 -7.76 -11.62
CA MET A 54 22.50 -7.17 -12.93
C MET A 54 23.87 -6.47 -12.95
N PRO A 55 24.58 -6.49 -14.09
CA PRO A 55 25.85 -5.78 -14.25
C PRO A 55 25.66 -4.26 -14.20
N GLY A 56 26.59 -3.58 -13.56
CA GLY A 56 26.59 -2.12 -13.42
C GLY A 56 25.69 -1.64 -12.28
N MET A 57 24.43 -1.39 -12.56
CA MET A 57 23.43 -1.00 -11.54
C MET A 57 22.60 -2.22 -11.18
N ASP A 58 22.78 -2.72 -9.96
CA ASP A 58 22.04 -3.86 -9.43
C ASP A 58 20.57 -3.55 -9.10
N GLY A 59 19.76 -4.60 -8.94
CA GLY A 59 18.33 -4.44 -8.66
C GLY A 59 18.02 -3.80 -7.33
N LEU A 60 18.88 -3.96 -6.31
CA LEU A 60 18.70 -3.32 -5.02
C LEU A 60 18.82 -1.80 -5.15
N THR A 61 19.84 -1.34 -5.87
CA THR A 61 20.04 0.09 -6.17
C THR A 61 18.88 0.67 -6.97
N VAL A 62 18.39 -0.07 -7.98
CA VAL A 62 17.21 0.34 -8.76
C VAL A 62 16.00 0.47 -7.82
N CYS A 63 15.72 -0.54 -7.01
CA CYS A 63 14.59 -0.55 -6.08
C CYS A 63 14.62 0.66 -5.14
N GLN A 64 15.76 0.93 -4.50
CA GLN A 64 15.93 2.08 -3.60
C GLN A 64 15.64 3.41 -4.31
N GLN A 65 16.12 3.59 -5.54
CA GLN A 65 15.91 4.83 -6.29
C GLN A 65 14.46 5.04 -6.72
N ILE A 66 13.73 3.97 -7.05
CA ILE A 66 12.36 4.12 -7.54
C ILE A 66 11.31 4.08 -6.43
N ARG A 67 11.62 3.47 -5.29
CA ARG A 67 10.62 3.18 -4.24
C ARG A 67 9.94 4.42 -3.66
N GLU A 68 10.64 5.54 -3.54
CA GLU A 68 10.05 6.80 -3.09
C GLU A 68 9.08 7.42 -4.09
N HIS A 69 9.13 6.98 -5.36
CA HIS A 69 8.37 7.58 -6.46
C HIS A 69 7.24 6.69 -6.98
N ILE A 70 7.22 5.40 -6.60
CA ILE A 70 6.21 4.45 -7.07
C ILE A 70 5.57 3.69 -5.90
N ALA A 71 4.29 3.36 -6.06
CA ALA A 71 3.54 2.54 -5.10
C ALA A 71 3.33 1.10 -5.57
N CYS A 72 3.62 0.79 -6.85
CA CYS A 72 3.38 -0.55 -7.39
C CYS A 72 4.28 -1.60 -6.73
N PRO A 73 3.84 -2.86 -6.63
CA PRO A 73 4.64 -3.95 -6.09
C PRO A 73 5.92 -4.19 -6.88
N ILE A 74 7.02 -4.46 -6.16
CA ILE A 74 8.31 -4.88 -6.70
C ILE A 74 8.61 -6.28 -6.17
N LEU A 75 8.73 -7.26 -7.08
CA LEU A 75 9.08 -8.64 -6.79
C LEU A 75 10.50 -8.89 -7.29
N PHE A 76 11.41 -9.22 -6.40
CA PHE A 76 12.76 -9.56 -6.79
C PHE A 76 12.84 -10.97 -7.36
N LEU A 77 13.59 -11.11 -8.49
CA LEU A 77 14.08 -12.38 -8.99
C LEU A 77 15.52 -12.56 -8.49
N THR A 78 15.87 -13.68 -7.89
CA THR A 78 17.19 -13.87 -7.28
C THR A 78 17.69 -15.31 -7.40
N ALA A 79 18.96 -15.49 -7.69
CA ALA A 79 19.63 -16.79 -7.66
C ALA A 79 20.06 -17.20 -6.24
N ARG A 80 19.94 -16.33 -5.22
CA ARG A 80 20.44 -16.55 -3.87
C ARG A 80 19.33 -16.75 -2.85
N ILE A 81 19.55 -17.67 -1.91
CA ILE A 81 18.59 -18.09 -0.85
C ILE A 81 19.05 -17.60 0.54
N GLU A 82 20.17 -16.88 0.67
CA GLU A 82 20.66 -16.49 1.99
C GLU A 82 19.68 -15.57 2.72
N SER A 83 19.41 -15.87 3.99
CA SER A 83 18.47 -15.11 4.83
C SER A 83 18.86 -13.63 4.96
N SER A 84 20.17 -13.33 4.90
CA SER A 84 20.73 -11.99 4.90
C SER A 84 20.29 -11.17 3.68
N ASP A 85 20.27 -11.76 2.48
CA ASP A 85 19.93 -11.07 1.24
C ASP A 85 18.43 -10.71 1.19
N LYS A 86 17.58 -11.57 1.76
CA LYS A 86 16.14 -11.29 1.90
C LYS A 86 15.88 -10.11 2.82
N ILE A 87 16.60 -10.01 3.94
CA ILE A 87 16.46 -8.90 4.89
C ILE A 87 16.87 -7.57 4.22
N ILE A 88 18.01 -7.56 3.51
CA ILE A 88 18.51 -6.38 2.80
C ILE A 88 17.50 -5.90 1.74
N GLY A 89 16.92 -6.81 1.00
CA GLY A 89 15.98 -6.42 -0.04
C GLY A 89 14.62 -5.99 0.48
N PHE A 90 14.09 -6.57 1.59
CA PHE A 90 12.91 -6.01 2.25
C PHE A 90 13.18 -4.61 2.81
N GLN A 91 14.39 -4.36 3.32
CA GLN A 91 14.83 -3.01 3.71
C GLN A 91 14.94 -2.07 2.50
N ALA A 92 15.28 -2.58 1.31
CA ALA A 92 15.27 -1.81 0.07
C ALA A 92 13.86 -1.49 -0.46
N GLY A 93 12.81 -2.10 0.14
CA GLY A 93 11.41 -1.82 -0.18
C GLY A 93 10.75 -2.80 -1.14
N ALA A 94 11.28 -4.01 -1.31
CA ALA A 94 10.62 -5.06 -2.09
C ALA A 94 9.40 -5.64 -1.37
N ASP A 95 8.43 -6.09 -2.15
CA ASP A 95 7.17 -6.67 -1.65
C ASP A 95 7.21 -8.21 -1.62
N ASP A 96 8.06 -8.86 -2.44
CA ASP A 96 8.23 -10.32 -2.47
C ASP A 96 9.56 -10.72 -3.11
N TYR A 97 9.93 -12.02 -2.97
CA TYR A 97 11.12 -12.65 -3.52
C TYR A 97 10.79 -13.95 -4.23
N ILE A 98 11.37 -14.14 -5.39
CA ILE A 98 11.22 -15.33 -6.21
C ILE A 98 12.61 -15.86 -6.52
N VAL A 99 12.86 -17.10 -6.12
CA VAL A 99 14.17 -17.74 -6.26
C VAL A 99 14.27 -18.39 -7.65
N LYS A 100 15.34 -18.10 -8.39
CA LYS A 100 15.69 -18.79 -9.62
C LYS A 100 16.36 -20.13 -9.32
N PRO A 101 16.01 -21.23 -10.02
CA PRO A 101 14.97 -21.33 -11.05
C PRO A 101 13.56 -21.34 -10.44
N PHE A 102 12.60 -20.73 -11.12
CA PHE A 102 11.21 -20.63 -10.68
C PHE A 102 10.27 -21.28 -11.71
N ASP A 103 9.13 -21.71 -11.21
CA ASP A 103 8.00 -22.16 -12.01
C ASP A 103 7.17 -20.96 -12.49
N LEU A 104 6.75 -20.94 -13.77
CA LEU A 104 5.99 -19.83 -14.33
C LEU A 104 4.56 -19.75 -13.80
N ASP A 105 3.95 -20.89 -13.40
CA ASP A 105 2.62 -20.90 -12.78
C ASP A 105 2.71 -20.31 -11.36
N GLU A 106 3.76 -20.66 -10.59
CA GLU A 106 4.01 -20.06 -9.27
C GLU A 106 4.24 -18.55 -9.40
N LEU A 107 5.08 -18.13 -10.34
CA LEU A 107 5.33 -16.72 -10.63
C LEU A 107 4.02 -15.99 -10.95
N GLY A 108 3.18 -16.58 -11.82
CA GLY A 108 1.87 -16.04 -12.20
C GLY A 108 0.93 -15.88 -11.00
N ALA A 109 0.88 -16.89 -10.12
CA ALA A 109 0.06 -16.84 -8.91
C ALA A 109 0.48 -15.70 -7.97
N ARG A 110 1.80 -15.46 -7.81
CA ARG A 110 2.35 -14.37 -7.00
C ARG A 110 2.05 -13.00 -7.61
N ILE A 111 2.29 -12.82 -8.92
CA ILE A 111 1.93 -11.60 -9.66
C ILE A 111 0.44 -11.27 -9.45
N ALA A 112 -0.44 -12.23 -9.72
CA ALA A 112 -1.89 -12.05 -9.55
C ALA A 112 -2.28 -11.71 -8.10
N ALA A 113 -1.62 -12.30 -7.10
CA ALA A 113 -1.89 -12.02 -5.69
C ALA A 113 -1.50 -10.58 -5.32
N HIS A 114 -0.34 -10.09 -5.79
CA HIS A 114 0.12 -8.72 -5.52
C HIS A 114 -0.75 -7.69 -6.26
N LEU A 115 -1.05 -7.90 -7.54
CA LEU A 115 -1.95 -7.02 -8.30
C LEU A 115 -3.35 -6.95 -7.67
N ARG A 116 -3.91 -8.08 -7.25
CA ARG A 116 -5.21 -8.11 -6.55
C ARG A 116 -5.18 -7.38 -5.21
N ARG A 117 -4.06 -7.47 -4.45
CA ARG A 117 -3.88 -6.74 -3.20
C ARG A 117 -3.84 -5.23 -3.45
N GLU A 118 -3.12 -4.81 -4.49
CA GLU A 118 -3.03 -3.40 -4.86
C GLU A 118 -4.36 -2.85 -5.39
N GLN A 119 -5.06 -3.60 -6.23
CA GLN A 119 -6.43 -3.24 -6.65
C GLN A 119 -7.40 -3.14 -5.47
N ARG A 120 -7.28 -4.03 -4.46
CA ARG A 120 -8.07 -3.91 -3.23
C ARG A 120 -7.71 -2.67 -2.42
N ARG A 121 -6.43 -2.29 -2.34
CA ARG A 121 -6.01 -1.03 -1.71
C ARG A 121 -6.57 0.16 -2.46
N GLN A 122 -6.50 0.18 -3.78
CA GLN A 122 -7.07 1.23 -4.63
C GLN A 122 -8.60 1.26 -4.59
N ASN A 123 -9.27 0.10 -4.61
CA ASN A 123 -10.73 -0.01 -4.52
C ASN A 123 -11.27 0.19 -3.09
N ASN A 124 -10.48 -0.12 -2.05
CA ASN A 124 -10.81 0.25 -0.67
C ASN A 124 -10.65 1.75 -0.41
N SER A 125 -10.11 2.49 -1.36
CA SER A 125 -9.78 3.89 -1.17
C SER A 125 -10.84 4.87 -1.67
N ALA A 126 -11.91 4.44 -2.37
CA ALA A 126 -12.76 5.46 -2.92
C ALA A 126 -13.85 5.90 -1.94
N VAL A 127 -14.84 5.10 -1.64
CA VAL A 127 -15.98 5.51 -0.81
C VAL A 127 -16.49 4.36 0.04
N ARG A 128 -16.68 4.57 1.35
CA ARG A 128 -17.38 3.62 2.22
C ARG A 128 -18.64 4.24 2.81
N PHE A 129 -19.66 3.41 2.91
CA PHE A 129 -20.96 3.76 3.48
C PHE A 129 -21.12 3.07 4.84
N PHE A 130 -21.41 3.87 5.87
CA PHE A 130 -21.71 3.40 7.22
C PHE A 130 -23.08 3.98 7.62
N GLY A 131 -24.15 3.35 7.11
CA GLY A 131 -25.50 3.90 7.27
C GLY A 131 -25.63 5.28 6.63
N GLU A 132 -25.84 6.30 7.46
CA GLU A 132 -25.99 7.70 7.03
C GLU A 132 -24.65 8.39 6.74
N LEU A 133 -23.53 7.80 7.17
CA LEU A 133 -22.21 8.38 7.02
C LEU A 133 -21.52 7.81 5.79
N ILE A 134 -20.96 8.69 4.96
CA ILE A 134 -20.20 8.38 3.75
C ILE A 134 -18.77 8.92 3.95
N LEU A 135 -17.78 8.05 3.81
CA LEU A 135 -16.35 8.40 3.81
C LEU A 135 -15.80 8.28 2.41
N ASP A 136 -15.35 9.39 1.84
CA ASP A 136 -14.52 9.39 0.63
C ASP A 136 -13.07 9.59 1.02
N TYR A 137 -12.30 8.49 1.00
CA TYR A 137 -10.90 8.51 1.39
C TYR A 137 -10.02 9.22 0.36
N SER A 138 -10.39 9.19 -0.92
CA SER A 138 -9.65 9.87 -2.00
C SER A 138 -9.81 11.38 -1.93
N ALA A 139 -11.05 11.83 -1.77
CA ALA A 139 -11.36 13.26 -1.61
C ALA A 139 -11.09 13.76 -0.18
N ARG A 140 -10.81 12.84 0.78
CA ARG A 140 -10.66 13.12 2.22
C ARG A 140 -11.86 13.86 2.81
N THR A 141 -13.07 13.43 2.43
CA THR A 141 -14.33 14.05 2.87
C THR A 141 -15.18 13.07 3.66
N VAL A 142 -15.93 13.62 4.61
CA VAL A 142 -16.96 12.94 5.39
C VAL A 142 -18.29 13.61 5.13
N THR A 143 -19.30 12.83 4.79
CA THR A 143 -20.66 13.30 4.57
C THR A 143 -21.61 12.53 5.47
N ILE A 144 -22.51 13.22 6.18
CA ILE A 144 -23.58 12.62 6.99
C ILE A 144 -24.89 13.28 6.54
N ASN A 145 -25.89 12.47 6.20
CA ASN A 145 -27.20 12.96 5.72
C ASN A 145 -27.07 14.01 4.61
N ASN A 146 -26.19 13.75 3.62
CA ASN A 146 -25.87 14.63 2.50
C ASN A 146 -25.22 15.98 2.88
N GLN A 147 -24.76 16.14 4.11
CA GLN A 147 -24.03 17.33 4.56
C GLN A 147 -22.56 17.00 4.80
N THR A 148 -21.66 17.75 4.17
CA THR A 148 -20.21 17.57 4.35
C THR A 148 -19.78 18.07 5.72
N ILE A 149 -19.10 17.21 6.48
CA ILE A 149 -18.60 17.50 7.83
C ILE A 149 -17.15 17.99 7.73
N PRO A 150 -16.84 19.22 8.11
CA PRO A 150 -15.48 19.75 8.02
C PRO A 150 -14.61 19.12 9.11
N LEU A 151 -13.70 18.22 8.71
CA LEU A 151 -12.67 17.65 9.57
C LEU A 151 -11.32 18.30 9.27
N SER A 152 -10.51 18.52 10.30
CA SER A 152 -9.09 18.83 10.12
C SER A 152 -8.33 17.63 9.55
N LYS A 153 -7.12 17.85 9.05
CA LYS A 153 -6.28 16.78 8.52
C LYS A 153 -6.15 15.61 9.52
N ARG A 154 -5.84 15.90 10.78
CA ARG A 154 -5.64 14.88 11.83
C ARG A 154 -6.93 14.19 12.26
N GLU A 155 -8.03 14.92 12.31
CA GLU A 155 -9.35 14.32 12.57
C GLU A 155 -9.74 13.34 11.46
N PHE A 156 -9.49 13.69 10.19
CA PHE A 156 -9.76 12.79 9.08
C PHE A 156 -8.86 11.54 9.14
N GLU A 157 -7.56 11.69 9.41
CA GLU A 157 -6.62 10.57 9.51
C GLU A 157 -7.00 9.59 10.64
N ILE A 158 -7.52 10.08 11.76
CA ILE A 158 -8.06 9.22 12.83
C ILE A 158 -9.32 8.48 12.36
N VAL A 159 -10.26 9.17 11.71
CA VAL A 159 -11.48 8.56 11.16
C VAL A 159 -11.11 7.51 10.12
N GLU A 160 -10.20 7.81 9.22
CA GLU A 160 -9.69 6.89 8.21
C GLU A 160 -9.07 5.63 8.83
N LEU A 161 -8.16 5.80 9.79
CA LEU A 161 -7.53 4.67 10.50
C LEU A 161 -8.57 3.75 11.14
N LEU A 162 -9.50 4.32 11.91
CA LEU A 162 -10.48 3.53 12.64
C LEU A 162 -11.51 2.88 11.71
N SER A 163 -12.01 3.61 10.71
CA SER A 163 -13.03 3.10 9.78
C SER A 163 -12.51 2.05 8.81
N LEU A 164 -11.25 2.14 8.38
CA LEU A 164 -10.60 1.11 7.57
C LEU A 164 -10.42 -0.21 8.34
N ASN A 165 -10.32 -0.12 9.67
CA ASN A 165 -10.14 -1.25 10.58
C ASN A 165 -11.37 -1.43 11.51
N ALA A 166 -12.57 -1.34 10.95
CA ALA A 166 -13.82 -1.42 11.71
C ALA A 166 -13.86 -2.69 12.60
N GLY A 167 -14.26 -2.52 13.86
CA GLY A 167 -14.28 -3.58 14.86
C GLY A 167 -12.97 -3.80 15.63
N GLN A 168 -11.81 -3.34 15.09
CA GLN A 168 -10.54 -3.40 15.79
C GLN A 168 -10.40 -2.29 16.83
N VAL A 169 -9.84 -2.63 18.00
CA VAL A 169 -9.54 -1.65 19.05
C VAL A 169 -8.13 -1.14 18.90
N PHE A 170 -7.96 0.17 18.97
CA PHE A 170 -6.68 0.86 18.98
C PHE A 170 -6.52 1.65 20.27
N ASP A 171 -5.41 1.45 20.99
CA ASP A 171 -5.05 2.32 22.10
C ASP A 171 -4.58 3.70 21.61
N ARG A 172 -4.45 4.66 22.54
CA ARG A 172 -4.10 6.04 22.21
C ARG A 172 -2.70 6.16 21.62
N GLU A 173 -1.76 5.44 22.18
CA GLU A 173 -0.36 5.40 21.77
C GLU A 173 -0.27 4.90 20.34
N ARG A 174 -0.97 3.83 20.02
CA ARG A 174 -0.98 3.23 18.67
C ARG A 174 -1.65 4.13 17.64
N ILE A 175 -2.76 4.80 17.98
CA ILE A 175 -3.38 5.81 17.10
C ILE A 175 -2.40 6.95 16.85
N TYR A 176 -1.71 7.41 17.90
CA TYR A 176 -0.73 8.49 17.79
C TYR A 176 0.41 8.12 16.86
N GLU A 177 1.05 6.96 17.06
CA GLU A 177 2.13 6.46 16.19
C GLU A 177 1.71 6.37 14.73
N LEU A 178 0.53 5.80 14.45
CA LEU A 178 0.06 5.57 13.08
C LEU A 178 -0.36 6.86 12.35
N VAL A 179 -0.80 7.88 13.08
CA VAL A 179 -1.28 9.15 12.51
C VAL A 179 -0.20 10.24 12.49
N TRP A 180 0.66 10.30 13.52
CA TRP A 180 1.73 11.32 13.61
C TRP A 180 3.11 10.81 13.23
N GLY A 181 3.33 9.50 13.21
CA GLY A 181 4.64 8.88 13.03
C GLY A 181 5.45 8.82 14.33
N LEU A 182 6.60 8.14 14.28
CA LEU A 182 7.47 7.94 15.45
C LEU A 182 8.16 9.24 15.92
N ASP A 183 8.28 10.25 15.04
CA ASP A 183 8.96 11.53 15.32
C ASP A 183 7.99 12.64 15.75
N GLY A 184 6.77 12.31 16.12
CA GLY A 184 5.78 13.29 16.58
C GLY A 184 6.14 13.84 17.97
N ASP A 185 6.37 15.16 18.08
CA ASP A 185 6.70 15.87 19.34
C ASP A 185 5.50 16.01 20.33
N GLY A 186 4.42 15.25 20.13
CA GLY A 186 3.18 15.37 20.90
C GLY A 186 2.93 14.22 21.85
N ASN A 187 1.95 14.41 22.74
CA ASN A 187 1.49 13.41 23.71
C ASN A 187 0.23 12.69 23.18
N SER A 188 0.13 11.38 23.40
CA SER A 188 -1.06 10.56 23.07
C SER A 188 -2.36 11.09 23.71
N ASP A 189 -2.29 11.94 24.74
CA ASP A 189 -3.44 12.62 25.33
C ASP A 189 -4.20 13.52 24.34
N THR A 190 -3.54 13.98 23.29
CA THR A 190 -4.18 14.77 22.21
C THR A 190 -5.24 13.96 21.47
N ILE A 191 -5.12 12.62 21.45
CA ILE A 191 -6.09 11.73 20.80
C ILE A 191 -7.48 11.87 21.42
N MET A 192 -7.57 11.97 22.75
CA MET A 192 -8.86 12.14 23.43
C MET A 192 -9.58 13.41 22.97
N GLU A 193 -8.84 14.51 22.81
CA GLU A 193 -9.40 15.77 22.36
C GLU A 193 -9.85 15.71 20.88
N HIS A 194 -9.07 15.06 20.02
CA HIS A 194 -9.48 14.84 18.62
C HIS A 194 -10.71 13.96 18.52
N ILE A 195 -10.77 12.84 19.25
CA ILE A 195 -11.97 11.98 19.30
C ILE A 195 -13.20 12.76 19.82
N ARG A 196 -13.03 13.57 20.86
CA ARG A 196 -14.11 14.41 21.39
C ARG A 196 -14.63 15.38 20.32
N LYS A 197 -13.73 16.05 19.57
CA LYS A 197 -14.09 16.98 18.48
C LYS A 197 -14.79 16.26 17.33
N ILE A 198 -14.29 15.10 16.90
CA ILE A 198 -14.91 14.29 15.85
C ILE A 198 -16.33 13.90 16.26
N ARG A 199 -16.50 13.35 17.48
CA ARG A 199 -17.83 12.97 18.00
C ARG A 199 -18.78 14.15 18.06
N ALA A 200 -18.33 15.31 18.52
CA ALA A 200 -19.15 16.51 18.57
C ALA A 200 -19.62 16.97 17.18
N LYS A 201 -18.74 16.90 16.17
CA LYS A 201 -19.07 17.19 14.78
C LYS A 201 -20.08 16.20 14.21
N PHE A 202 -19.93 14.91 14.47
CA PHE A 202 -20.85 13.88 14.02
C PHE A 202 -22.21 13.98 14.72
N ALA A 203 -22.22 14.19 16.03
CA ALA A 203 -23.44 14.28 16.82
C ALA A 203 -24.36 15.46 16.42
N ALA A 204 -23.83 16.49 15.74
CA ALA A 204 -24.64 17.56 15.19
C ALA A 204 -25.49 17.11 13.99
N HIS A 205 -25.20 15.94 13.39
CA HIS A 205 -25.81 15.47 12.13
C HIS A 205 -26.42 14.07 12.22
N THR A 206 -26.10 13.29 13.26
CA THR A 206 -26.63 11.93 13.46
C THR A 206 -26.63 11.57 14.95
N LEU A 207 -27.51 10.65 15.32
CA LEU A 207 -27.55 10.07 16.67
C LEU A 207 -26.63 8.84 16.79
N HIS A 208 -26.10 8.34 15.66
CA HIS A 208 -25.25 7.17 15.67
C HIS A 208 -23.84 7.49 16.16
N ASN A 209 -23.31 6.65 17.08
CA ASN A 209 -21.96 6.81 17.61
C ASN A 209 -20.99 5.89 16.84
N TYR A 210 -20.33 6.44 15.82
CA TYR A 210 -19.38 5.71 14.97
C TYR A 210 -18.04 5.39 15.66
N ILE A 211 -17.66 6.12 16.70
CA ILE A 211 -16.43 5.87 17.45
C ILE A 211 -16.78 5.50 18.88
N GLU A 212 -16.60 4.24 19.24
CA GLU A 212 -16.85 3.72 20.58
C GLU A 212 -15.58 3.80 21.43
N THR A 213 -15.74 4.09 22.73
CA THR A 213 -14.69 3.93 23.74
C THR A 213 -14.75 2.54 24.32
N VAL A 214 -13.66 1.78 24.18
CA VAL A 214 -13.47 0.50 24.86
C VAL A 214 -12.66 0.77 26.12
N TRP A 215 -13.36 0.78 27.28
CA TRP A 215 -12.77 1.20 28.55
C TRP A 215 -11.51 0.41 28.91
N GLY A 216 -10.45 1.14 29.24
CA GLY A 216 -9.14 0.58 29.53
C GLY A 216 -8.33 0.12 28.33
N CYS A 217 -8.90 0.11 27.10
CA CYS A 217 -8.25 -0.41 25.89
C CYS A 217 -8.06 0.65 24.79
N GLY A 218 -8.99 1.61 24.63
CA GLY A 218 -8.87 2.62 23.58
C GLY A 218 -10.15 2.90 22.81
N TYR A 219 -10.05 2.99 21.49
CA TYR A 219 -11.15 3.36 20.59
C TYR A 219 -11.35 2.35 19.47
N ARG A 220 -12.60 2.20 19.05
CA ARG A 220 -13.01 1.30 17.97
C ARG A 220 -14.02 2.00 17.07
N TRP A 221 -13.95 1.69 15.76
CA TRP A 221 -15.02 2.06 14.83
C TRP A 221 -16.20 1.10 14.98
N ASN A 222 -17.36 1.67 15.21
CA ASN A 222 -18.63 0.95 15.33
C ASN A 222 -19.46 1.23 14.07
N ALA A 223 -19.60 0.22 13.21
CA ALA A 223 -20.28 0.31 11.92
C ALA A 223 -21.61 -0.44 11.95
#